data_3013c21dd90c5f4046c00f29adde7235
#
_entry.id   3013c21dd90c5f4046c00f29adde7235
#
_cell.length_a   1.000
_cell.length_b   1.000
_cell.length_c   1.000
_cell.angle_alpha   90.00
_cell.angle_beta   90.00
_cell.angle_gamma   90.00
#
_symmetry.space_group_name_H-M   'P 1'
#
loop_
_entity.id
_entity.type
_entity.pdbx_description
1 polymer ?
#
loop_
_entity_poly.entity_id
_entity_poly.type
_entity_poly.pdbx_seq_one_letter_code
_entity_poly.pdbx_strand_id
1 'polypeptide(L)'
;MKQPRWATPRNPDRDTHGPALEQVANLLGFELFEWQKEVADTALELDANGNYHYRTVGATVGRQNGKTTLLVFRIALELLKPNTLTIFTSQDRNAARAKFDEHVEMLMATPFRKRIKRYVRANGQEALYMNNGSSYRVITPNNTGARGLTVDLAVIDEALAHDMRLVSAIQPTMATKESAQLWITSNAGGPYSTLLQHYRKLGHNDSPALSWHEWTPYSDDYDPYDPETWREAIPTLEETNGVTLTAVQEAVQTTDPMIFAQEWLNVWPSLVTQTVIEPAKWAALARQDIQIGSYMVFGVDVSPDRDRASIGAAGLNGAFTALELIENETRIGWLKDRILQLHEKYNMPFVIDSGAAASSLIGELEEAGVNVIPVNMRQYGQACGSFYDACEEGTITHLGDGRLDEAIAGATKRKLGEQWAWSRNSNADITPLVACTIARYALVAGLTSPDKKVAIH
;
A
#
# COMPACT_ATOMS: atom_id res chain seq x y z
N MET A 1 -16.34 -5.74 27.83
CA MET A 1 -15.77 -6.14 26.53
C MET A 1 -15.64 -4.90 25.68
N LYS A 2 -14.46 -4.63 25.16
CA LYS A 2 -14.22 -3.46 24.29
C LYS A 2 -14.70 -3.84 22.88
N GLN A 3 -15.77 -3.21 22.43
CA GLN A 3 -16.38 -3.54 21.14
C GLN A 3 -15.62 -2.88 19.99
N PRO A 4 -15.54 -3.52 18.83
CA PRO A 4 -15.07 -2.85 17.62
C PRO A 4 -16.06 -1.74 17.20
N ARG A 5 -15.55 -0.66 16.61
CA ARG A 5 -16.40 0.36 16.01
C ARG A 5 -17.19 -0.18 14.81
N TRP A 6 -16.56 -1.05 14.06
CA TRP A 6 -17.16 -1.73 12.90
C TRP A 6 -16.93 -3.22 13.02
N ALA A 7 -17.99 -4.02 13.00
CA ALA A 7 -17.90 -5.46 13.04
C ALA A 7 -19.04 -6.11 12.27
N THR A 8 -18.71 -7.17 11.55
CA THR A 8 -19.69 -8.13 11.06
C THR A 8 -20.29 -8.85 12.29
N PRO A 9 -21.61 -8.80 12.50
CA PRO A 9 -22.21 -9.42 13.65
C PRO A 9 -22.16 -10.95 13.59
N ARG A 10 -21.88 -11.59 14.73
CA ARG A 10 -21.98 -13.04 14.88
C ARG A 10 -23.41 -13.52 14.64
N ASN A 11 -23.61 -14.53 13.77
CA ASN A 11 -24.90 -15.19 13.63
C ASN A 11 -24.98 -16.39 14.61
N PRO A 12 -25.82 -16.32 15.67
CA PRO A 12 -25.91 -17.38 16.67
C PRO A 12 -26.49 -18.69 16.13
N ASP A 13 -27.19 -18.66 15.00
CA ASP A 13 -27.79 -19.85 14.38
C ASP A 13 -26.79 -20.65 13.53
N ARG A 14 -25.55 -20.17 13.37
CA ARG A 14 -24.49 -20.88 12.66
C ARG A 14 -23.50 -21.48 13.65
N ASP A 15 -23.07 -22.70 13.36
CA ASP A 15 -21.92 -23.28 14.04
C ASP A 15 -20.64 -22.50 13.71
N THR A 16 -19.61 -22.62 14.56
CA THR A 16 -18.33 -21.96 14.32
C THR A 16 -17.15 -22.83 14.79
N HIS A 17 -16.02 -22.67 14.12
CA HIS A 17 -14.74 -23.20 14.58
C HIS A 17 -13.94 -22.25 15.52
N GLY A 18 -14.55 -21.16 16.01
CA GLY A 18 -13.95 -20.25 16.99
C GLY A 18 -13.41 -20.99 18.22
N PRO A 19 -14.21 -21.85 18.90
CA PRO A 19 -13.73 -22.65 20.03
C PRO A 19 -12.58 -23.61 19.67
N ALA A 20 -12.52 -24.11 18.45
CA ALA A 20 -11.41 -24.94 18.00
C ALA A 20 -10.12 -24.12 17.84
N LEU A 21 -10.21 -22.87 17.39
CA LEU A 21 -9.08 -21.95 17.32
C LEU A 21 -8.57 -21.59 18.72
N GLU A 22 -9.45 -21.36 19.68
CA GLU A 22 -9.07 -21.14 21.09
C GLU A 22 -8.35 -22.37 21.68
N GLN A 23 -8.83 -23.59 21.40
CA GLN A 23 -8.13 -24.81 21.79
C GLN A 23 -6.73 -24.91 21.17
N VAL A 24 -6.56 -24.50 19.91
CA VAL A 24 -5.24 -24.45 19.27
C VAL A 24 -4.34 -23.41 19.96
N ALA A 25 -4.83 -22.23 20.27
CA ALA A 25 -4.08 -21.23 21.04
C ALA A 25 -3.60 -21.78 22.39
N ASN A 26 -4.50 -22.43 23.15
CA ASN A 26 -4.18 -23.06 24.43
C ASN A 26 -3.12 -24.18 24.31
N LEU A 27 -3.18 -24.99 23.24
CA LEU A 27 -2.16 -26.01 22.94
C LEU A 27 -0.79 -25.40 22.62
N LEU A 28 -0.78 -24.18 22.10
CA LEU A 28 0.43 -23.41 21.84
C LEU A 28 0.90 -22.61 23.07
N GLY A 29 0.19 -22.68 24.20
CA GLY A 29 0.54 -22.02 25.47
C GLY A 29 0.08 -20.55 25.54
N PHE A 30 -0.92 -20.17 24.76
CA PHE A 30 -1.48 -18.82 24.73
C PHE A 30 -2.97 -18.83 25.07
N GLU A 31 -3.42 -17.76 25.72
CA GLU A 31 -4.82 -17.43 25.85
C GLU A 31 -5.18 -16.37 24.80
N LEU A 32 -6.33 -16.53 24.14
CA LEU A 32 -6.82 -15.52 23.21
C LEU A 32 -7.29 -14.29 23.98
N PHE A 33 -6.92 -13.12 23.48
CA PHE A 33 -7.60 -11.87 23.87
C PHE A 33 -9.07 -11.91 23.47
N GLU A 34 -9.92 -11.18 24.19
CA GLU A 34 -11.36 -11.17 23.93
C GLU A 34 -11.68 -10.75 22.47
N TRP A 35 -10.98 -9.77 21.95
CA TRP A 35 -11.14 -9.36 20.56
C TRP A 35 -10.79 -10.46 19.54
N GLN A 36 -9.79 -11.29 19.85
CA GLN A 36 -9.40 -12.41 19.01
C GLN A 36 -10.45 -13.52 19.00
N LYS A 37 -11.10 -13.76 20.14
CA LYS A 37 -12.24 -14.68 20.25
C LYS A 37 -13.43 -14.18 19.43
N GLU A 38 -13.77 -12.90 19.55
CA GLU A 38 -14.85 -12.27 18.79
C GLU A 38 -14.63 -12.42 17.27
N VAL A 39 -13.40 -12.09 16.79
CA VAL A 39 -13.03 -12.30 15.38
C VAL A 39 -13.11 -13.77 15.01
N ALA A 40 -12.57 -14.68 15.83
CA ALA A 40 -12.55 -16.11 15.53
C ALA A 40 -13.97 -16.69 15.44
N ASP A 41 -14.85 -16.35 16.38
CA ASP A 41 -16.22 -16.84 16.43
C ASP A 41 -17.02 -16.45 15.20
N THR A 42 -16.86 -15.20 14.74
CA THR A 42 -17.56 -14.71 13.54
C THR A 42 -16.90 -15.20 12.25
N ALA A 43 -15.59 -15.04 12.12
CA ALA A 43 -14.84 -15.36 10.90
C ALA A 43 -14.88 -16.85 10.54
N LEU A 44 -15.02 -17.72 11.54
CA LEU A 44 -15.03 -19.16 11.37
C LEU A 44 -16.44 -19.78 11.44
N GLU A 45 -17.48 -18.97 11.24
CA GLU A 45 -18.86 -19.46 11.05
C GLU A 45 -18.96 -20.42 9.87
N LEU A 46 -19.83 -21.42 10.02
CA LEU A 46 -20.06 -22.46 9.02
C LEU A 46 -21.41 -22.27 8.31
N ASP A 47 -21.43 -22.59 7.04
CA ASP A 47 -22.67 -22.73 6.28
C ASP A 47 -23.35 -24.08 6.55
N ALA A 48 -24.50 -24.30 5.93
CA ALA A 48 -25.27 -25.55 6.06
C ALA A 48 -24.52 -26.80 5.58
N ASN A 49 -23.46 -26.64 4.79
CA ASN A 49 -22.62 -27.73 4.28
C ASN A 49 -21.37 -27.97 5.12
N GLY A 50 -21.17 -27.17 6.18
CA GLY A 50 -19.99 -27.24 7.03
C GLY A 50 -18.77 -26.52 6.45
N ASN A 51 -18.91 -25.69 5.43
CA ASN A 51 -17.86 -24.84 4.89
C ASN A 51 -17.84 -23.49 5.60
N TYR A 52 -16.71 -22.79 5.57
CA TYR A 52 -16.65 -21.43 6.10
C TYR A 52 -17.62 -20.51 5.35
N HIS A 53 -18.51 -19.88 6.10
CA HIS A 53 -19.50 -18.93 5.55
C HIS A 53 -18.82 -17.71 4.92
N TYR A 54 -17.84 -17.13 5.60
CA TYR A 54 -17.06 -15.99 5.11
C TYR A 54 -15.79 -16.47 4.43
N ARG A 55 -15.70 -16.25 3.12
CA ARG A 55 -14.50 -16.59 2.35
C ARG A 55 -13.39 -15.55 2.46
N THR A 56 -13.72 -14.35 2.91
CA THR A 56 -12.76 -13.30 3.20
C THR A 56 -12.98 -12.79 4.61
N VAL A 57 -11.89 -12.59 5.33
CA VAL A 57 -11.85 -12.10 6.70
C VAL A 57 -10.89 -10.93 6.76
N GLY A 58 -11.33 -9.81 7.33
CA GLY A 58 -10.49 -8.64 7.56
C GLY A 58 -10.53 -8.21 9.02
N ALA A 59 -9.38 -7.91 9.59
CA ALA A 59 -9.28 -7.35 10.94
C ALA A 59 -8.23 -6.23 10.98
N THR A 60 -8.65 -5.04 11.41
CA THR A 60 -7.75 -3.92 11.64
C THR A 60 -7.78 -3.48 13.09
N VAL A 61 -6.60 -3.34 13.66
CA VAL A 61 -6.38 -2.92 15.04
C VAL A 61 -4.98 -2.33 15.16
N GLY A 62 -4.75 -1.39 16.06
CA GLY A 62 -3.46 -0.76 16.30
C GLY A 62 -2.31 -1.75 16.49
N ARG A 63 -1.07 -1.26 16.47
CA ARG A 63 0.11 -2.11 16.71
C ARG A 63 0.07 -2.76 18.10
N GLN A 64 0.81 -3.87 18.26
CA GLN A 64 1.00 -4.60 19.53
C GLN A 64 -0.27 -5.20 20.15
N ASN A 65 -1.36 -5.31 19.37
CA ASN A 65 -2.61 -5.92 19.84
C ASN A 65 -2.73 -7.43 19.53
N GLY A 66 -1.66 -8.10 19.09
CA GLY A 66 -1.68 -9.55 18.87
C GLY A 66 -2.26 -10.01 17.52
N LYS A 67 -2.26 -9.16 16.48
CA LYS A 67 -2.67 -9.54 15.10
C LYS A 67 -1.91 -10.76 14.58
N THR A 68 -0.59 -10.69 14.62
CA THR A 68 0.28 -11.77 14.13
C THR A 68 0.05 -13.06 14.88
N THR A 69 -0.17 -12.99 16.19
CA THR A 69 -0.44 -14.18 17.04
C THR A 69 -1.74 -14.87 16.64
N LEU A 70 -2.82 -14.08 16.39
CA LEU A 70 -4.08 -14.62 15.87
C LEU A 70 -3.89 -15.35 14.53
N LEU A 71 -3.07 -14.81 13.64
CA LEU A 71 -2.76 -15.45 12.35
C LEU A 71 -2.02 -16.78 12.53
N VAL A 72 -1.08 -16.88 13.49
CA VAL A 72 -0.39 -18.15 13.79
C VAL A 72 -1.39 -19.21 14.23
N PHE A 73 -2.34 -18.87 15.10
CA PHE A 73 -3.36 -19.80 15.55
C PHE A 73 -4.27 -20.24 14.40
N ARG A 74 -4.65 -19.32 13.53
CA ARG A 74 -5.45 -19.64 12.34
C ARG A 74 -4.69 -20.55 11.36
N ILE A 75 -3.40 -20.28 11.13
CA ILE A 75 -2.52 -21.13 10.32
C ILE A 75 -2.40 -22.53 10.96
N ALA A 76 -2.14 -22.60 12.27
CA ALA A 76 -2.01 -23.86 12.98
C ALA A 76 -3.31 -24.69 12.92
N LEU A 77 -4.47 -24.04 13.07
CA LEU A 77 -5.78 -24.72 12.91
C LEU A 77 -5.94 -25.33 11.52
N GLU A 78 -5.55 -24.62 10.46
CA GLU A 78 -5.63 -25.14 9.10
C GLU A 78 -4.66 -26.31 8.88
N LEU A 79 -3.46 -26.24 9.43
CA LEU A 79 -2.44 -27.28 9.32
C LEU A 79 -2.83 -28.60 10.01
N LEU A 80 -3.81 -28.57 10.91
CA LEU A 80 -4.36 -29.80 11.53
C LEU A 80 -5.27 -30.59 10.55
N LYS A 81 -5.85 -29.93 9.57
CA LYS A 81 -6.63 -30.60 8.51
C LYS A 81 -5.67 -31.31 7.55
N PRO A 82 -6.04 -32.47 6.97
CA PRO A 82 -5.17 -33.19 6.06
C PRO A 82 -5.08 -32.55 4.66
N ASN A 83 -3.87 -32.58 4.07
CA ASN A 83 -3.62 -32.20 2.69
C ASN A 83 -4.03 -30.74 2.33
N THR A 84 -3.88 -29.80 3.28
CA THR A 84 -4.16 -28.39 3.04
C THR A 84 -2.89 -27.62 2.65
N LEU A 85 -3.07 -26.57 1.87
CA LEU A 85 -2.04 -25.62 1.54
C LEU A 85 -2.39 -24.24 2.12
N THR A 86 -1.55 -23.75 3.03
CA THR A 86 -1.59 -22.38 3.52
C THR A 86 -0.50 -21.56 2.86
N ILE A 87 -0.83 -20.36 2.39
CA ILE A 87 0.14 -19.37 1.91
C ILE A 87 0.11 -18.13 2.79
N PHE A 88 1.28 -17.49 2.95
CA PHE A 88 1.47 -16.30 3.78
C PHE A 88 2.31 -15.26 3.04
N THR A 89 1.94 -14.00 3.20
CA THR A 89 2.74 -12.85 2.80
C THR A 89 2.61 -11.72 3.81
N SER A 90 3.55 -10.77 3.78
CA SER A 90 3.55 -9.56 4.61
C SER A 90 4.01 -8.38 3.75
N GLN A 91 4.28 -7.21 4.35
CA GLN A 91 4.61 -5.97 3.64
C GLN A 91 5.66 -6.15 2.52
N ASP A 92 6.66 -6.99 2.76
CA ASP A 92 7.65 -7.39 1.78
C ASP A 92 8.13 -8.82 2.05
N ARG A 93 9.01 -9.33 1.20
CA ARG A 93 9.51 -10.69 1.32
C ARG A 93 10.36 -10.93 2.58
N ASN A 94 11.19 -9.96 2.97
CA ASN A 94 12.06 -10.11 4.15
C ASN A 94 11.23 -10.13 5.43
N ALA A 95 10.24 -9.26 5.53
CA ALA A 95 9.28 -9.26 6.63
C ALA A 95 8.46 -10.56 6.68
N ALA A 96 7.97 -11.05 5.53
CA ALA A 96 7.24 -12.31 5.47
C ALA A 96 8.11 -13.50 5.91
N ARG A 97 9.38 -13.52 5.52
CA ARG A 97 10.34 -14.54 5.96
C ARG A 97 10.62 -14.48 7.47
N ALA A 98 10.88 -13.28 8.00
CA ALA A 98 11.12 -13.10 9.44
C ALA A 98 9.93 -13.60 10.26
N LYS A 99 8.71 -13.21 9.87
CA LYS A 99 7.48 -13.70 10.53
C LYS A 99 7.28 -15.20 10.36
N PHE A 100 7.60 -15.78 9.21
CA PHE A 100 7.57 -17.22 9.03
C PHE A 100 8.51 -17.95 9.99
N ASP A 101 9.74 -17.45 10.18
CA ASP A 101 10.69 -18.01 11.12
C ASP A 101 10.15 -17.95 12.56
N GLU A 102 9.57 -16.83 12.99
CA GLU A 102 8.90 -16.67 14.29
C GLU A 102 7.73 -17.66 14.45
N HIS A 103 6.88 -17.81 13.41
CA HIS A 103 5.78 -18.78 13.41
C HIS A 103 6.28 -20.22 13.58
N VAL A 104 7.32 -20.60 12.84
CA VAL A 104 7.92 -21.92 12.93
C VAL A 104 8.51 -22.16 14.34
N GLU A 105 9.22 -21.19 14.89
CA GLU A 105 9.78 -21.27 16.23
C GLU A 105 8.70 -21.45 17.29
N MET A 106 7.60 -20.69 17.22
CA MET A 106 6.45 -20.82 18.11
C MET A 106 5.86 -22.24 18.02
N LEU A 107 5.61 -22.77 16.83
CA LEU A 107 5.07 -24.11 16.63
C LEU A 107 6.04 -25.20 17.13
N MET A 108 7.35 -25.01 16.92
CA MET A 108 8.38 -25.96 17.33
C MET A 108 8.61 -25.98 18.85
N ALA A 109 8.34 -24.89 19.56
CA ALA A 109 8.46 -24.80 21.02
C ALA A 109 7.36 -25.55 21.75
N THR A 110 6.32 -26.05 21.09
CA THR A 110 5.11 -26.65 21.67
C THR A 110 4.96 -28.11 21.28
N PRO A 111 3.99 -28.87 21.85
CA PRO A 111 3.68 -30.22 21.42
C PRO A 111 3.32 -30.35 19.93
N PHE A 112 2.97 -29.26 19.25
CA PHE A 112 2.67 -29.21 17.81
C PHE A 112 3.84 -29.72 16.97
N ARG A 113 5.08 -29.58 17.45
CA ARG A 113 6.31 -30.10 16.79
C ARG A 113 6.22 -31.56 16.39
N LYS A 114 5.50 -32.39 17.15
CA LYS A 114 5.36 -33.83 16.87
C LYS A 114 4.59 -34.09 15.56
N ARG A 115 3.83 -33.11 15.08
CA ARG A 115 3.05 -33.15 13.84
C ARG A 115 3.83 -32.61 12.64
N ILE A 116 4.96 -31.91 12.88
CA ILE A 116 5.81 -31.31 11.86
C ILE A 116 6.73 -32.38 11.28
N LYS A 117 6.70 -32.58 9.96
CA LYS A 117 7.55 -33.49 9.23
C LYS A 117 8.93 -32.88 8.96
N ARG A 118 8.94 -31.64 8.47
CA ARG A 118 10.14 -30.86 8.18
C ARG A 118 9.79 -29.40 7.90
N TYR A 119 10.78 -28.54 7.98
CA TYR A 119 10.67 -27.17 7.50
C TYR A 119 11.91 -26.78 6.69
N VAL A 120 11.75 -25.80 5.78
CA VAL A 120 12.78 -25.28 4.88
C VAL A 120 12.89 -23.77 5.10
N ARG A 121 14.11 -23.28 5.32
CA ARG A 121 14.44 -21.86 5.47
C ARG A 121 15.24 -21.30 4.29
N ALA A 122 15.39 -22.07 3.21
CA ALA A 122 16.11 -21.63 2.03
C ALA A 122 15.38 -20.47 1.36
N ASN A 123 16.14 -19.44 0.99
CA ASN A 123 15.60 -18.22 0.40
C ASN A 123 14.77 -18.55 -0.84
N GLY A 124 13.48 -18.20 -0.82
CA GLY A 124 12.50 -18.45 -1.88
C GLY A 124 11.81 -19.80 -1.84
N GLN A 125 12.08 -20.60 -0.83
CA GLN A 125 11.51 -21.92 -0.66
C GLN A 125 11.02 -22.15 0.79
N GLU A 126 10.80 -21.05 1.52
CA GLU A 126 10.37 -21.10 2.91
C GLU A 126 9.05 -21.88 3.02
N ALA A 127 9.10 -23.01 3.71
CA ALA A 127 7.94 -23.89 3.83
C ALA A 127 8.02 -24.77 5.08
N LEU A 128 6.88 -25.01 5.70
CA LEU A 128 6.66 -26.00 6.75
C LEU A 128 5.80 -27.14 6.19
N TYR A 129 6.18 -28.38 6.41
CA TYR A 129 5.47 -29.58 5.98
C TYR A 129 5.02 -30.41 7.17
N MET A 130 3.76 -30.83 7.17
CA MET A 130 3.14 -31.62 8.22
C MET A 130 3.15 -33.12 7.89
N ASN A 131 3.02 -33.97 8.90
CA ASN A 131 2.90 -35.42 8.75
C ASN A 131 1.60 -35.84 8.05
N ASN A 132 0.55 -35.01 8.12
CA ASN A 132 -0.76 -35.24 7.49
C ASN A 132 -0.84 -34.75 6.03
N GLY A 133 0.28 -34.38 5.43
CA GLY A 133 0.35 -33.90 4.04
C GLY A 133 0.14 -32.39 3.86
N SER A 134 -0.27 -31.66 4.91
CA SER A 134 -0.48 -30.21 4.84
C SER A 134 0.83 -29.45 4.78
N SER A 135 0.79 -28.24 4.24
CA SER A 135 1.96 -27.38 4.15
C SER A 135 1.62 -25.90 4.31
N TYR A 136 2.59 -25.15 4.82
CA TYR A 136 2.55 -23.70 4.99
C TYR A 136 3.75 -23.08 4.28
N ARG A 137 3.53 -22.10 3.40
CA ARG A 137 4.56 -21.52 2.54
C ARG A 137 4.50 -20.00 2.54
N VAL A 138 5.68 -19.37 2.48
CA VAL A 138 5.79 -17.94 2.20
C VAL A 138 5.70 -17.72 0.70
N ILE A 139 4.94 -16.71 0.29
CA ILE A 139 4.91 -16.22 -1.09
C ILE A 139 5.42 -14.78 -1.14
N THR A 140 6.01 -14.40 -2.28
CA THR A 140 6.34 -13.01 -2.53
C THR A 140 5.07 -12.20 -2.83
N PRO A 141 4.94 -10.97 -2.33
CA PRO A 141 3.78 -10.11 -2.57
C PRO A 141 3.80 -9.53 -4.00
N ASN A 142 3.82 -10.41 -5.00
CA ASN A 142 3.75 -10.04 -6.42
C ASN A 142 2.70 -10.87 -7.16
N ASN A 143 2.36 -10.46 -8.37
CA ASN A 143 1.32 -11.07 -9.20
C ASN A 143 1.60 -12.54 -9.61
N THR A 144 2.76 -13.11 -9.29
CA THR A 144 3.18 -14.43 -9.74
C THR A 144 3.37 -15.43 -8.61
N GLY A 145 3.56 -14.98 -7.37
CA GLY A 145 3.94 -15.83 -6.22
C GLY A 145 2.92 -16.93 -5.88
N ALA A 146 1.65 -16.73 -6.16
CA ALA A 146 0.59 -17.70 -5.88
C ALA A 146 0.15 -18.51 -7.11
N ARG A 147 0.58 -18.16 -8.34
CA ARG A 147 0.08 -18.80 -9.56
C ARG A 147 0.38 -20.30 -9.62
N GLY A 148 -0.61 -21.08 -10.05
CA GLY A 148 -0.50 -22.54 -10.19
C GLY A 148 -0.63 -23.32 -8.88
N LEU A 149 -0.91 -22.64 -7.76
CA LEU A 149 -1.21 -23.29 -6.48
C LEU A 149 -2.72 -23.56 -6.36
N THR A 150 -3.09 -24.50 -5.49
CA THR A 150 -4.46 -24.71 -5.02
C THR A 150 -4.46 -24.50 -3.52
N VAL A 151 -5.04 -23.38 -3.07
CA VAL A 151 -4.86 -22.83 -1.72
C VAL A 151 -6.11 -23.01 -0.87
N ASP A 152 -5.97 -23.50 0.35
CA ASP A 152 -7.03 -23.64 1.34
C ASP A 152 -7.10 -22.42 2.27
N LEU A 153 -5.94 -21.83 2.61
CA LEU A 153 -5.85 -20.63 3.43
C LEU A 153 -4.80 -19.69 2.85
N ALA A 154 -5.21 -18.46 2.56
CA ALA A 154 -4.30 -17.38 2.22
C ALA A 154 -4.29 -16.32 3.33
N VAL A 155 -3.11 -15.87 3.74
CA VAL A 155 -2.94 -14.89 4.79
C VAL A 155 -2.09 -13.73 4.28
N ILE A 156 -2.63 -12.53 4.37
CA ILE A 156 -1.96 -11.27 4.08
C ILE A 156 -1.87 -10.47 5.38
N ASP A 157 -0.68 -10.42 5.96
CA ASP A 157 -0.40 -9.56 7.11
C ASP A 157 0.21 -8.23 6.65
N GLU A 158 -0.02 -7.16 7.39
CA GLU A 158 0.34 -5.78 7.02
C GLU A 158 -0.19 -5.38 5.63
N ALA A 159 -1.50 -5.64 5.43
CA ALA A 159 -2.17 -5.42 4.15
C ALA A 159 -2.17 -3.96 3.66
N LEU A 160 -1.87 -3.01 4.55
CA LEU A 160 -1.70 -1.59 4.22
C LEU A 160 -0.63 -1.34 3.14
N ALA A 161 0.34 -2.26 3.01
CA ALA A 161 1.44 -2.15 2.06
C ALA A 161 1.10 -2.68 0.64
N HIS A 162 -0.12 -3.20 0.42
CA HIS A 162 -0.47 -3.91 -0.80
C HIS A 162 -1.61 -3.26 -1.58
N ASP A 163 -1.64 -3.56 -2.87
CA ASP A 163 -2.74 -3.22 -3.78
C ASP A 163 -3.57 -4.45 -4.19
N MET A 164 -4.65 -4.21 -4.92
CA MET A 164 -5.59 -5.24 -5.36
C MET A 164 -4.98 -6.29 -6.32
N ARG A 165 -3.82 -6.04 -6.92
CA ARG A 165 -3.13 -7.00 -7.79
C ARG A 165 -2.72 -8.25 -7.03
N LEU A 166 -2.34 -8.12 -5.76
CA LEU A 166 -2.01 -9.26 -4.90
C LEU A 166 -3.21 -10.19 -4.73
N VAL A 167 -4.37 -9.64 -4.37
CA VAL A 167 -5.61 -10.41 -4.21
C VAL A 167 -6.07 -11.03 -5.53
N SER A 168 -5.97 -10.30 -6.63
CA SER A 168 -6.29 -10.80 -7.97
C SER A 168 -5.41 -12.01 -8.37
N ALA A 169 -4.20 -12.14 -7.83
CA ALA A 169 -3.34 -13.29 -8.04
C ALA A 169 -3.67 -14.47 -7.10
N ILE A 170 -4.16 -14.20 -5.88
CA ILE A 170 -4.47 -15.20 -4.85
C ILE A 170 -5.85 -15.81 -5.05
N GLN A 171 -6.91 -15.02 -5.22
CA GLN A 171 -8.30 -15.50 -5.27
C GLN A 171 -8.56 -16.65 -6.27
N PRO A 172 -8.01 -16.62 -7.51
CA PRO A 172 -8.20 -17.74 -8.45
C PRO A 172 -7.63 -19.06 -7.93
N THR A 173 -6.56 -19.03 -7.10
CA THR A 173 -5.95 -20.24 -6.54
C THR A 173 -6.84 -20.93 -5.50
N MET A 174 -7.83 -20.23 -5.00
CA MET A 174 -8.79 -20.68 -3.97
C MET A 174 -10.14 -21.11 -4.57
N ALA A 175 -10.33 -20.90 -5.87
CA ALA A 175 -11.64 -21.04 -6.51
C ALA A 175 -12.21 -22.49 -6.49
N THR A 176 -11.33 -23.50 -6.47
CA THR A 176 -11.71 -24.93 -6.45
C THR A 176 -11.90 -25.50 -5.05
N LYS A 177 -11.68 -24.68 -4.01
CA LYS A 177 -11.82 -25.08 -2.61
C LYS A 177 -13.05 -24.44 -2.00
N GLU A 178 -14.03 -25.24 -1.59
CA GLU A 178 -15.30 -24.75 -1.05
C GLU A 178 -15.13 -24.04 0.29
N SER A 179 -14.22 -24.53 1.13
CA SER A 179 -13.94 -24.01 2.48
C SER A 179 -12.66 -23.14 2.57
N ALA A 180 -12.21 -22.59 1.43
CA ALA A 180 -11.02 -21.72 1.43
C ALA A 180 -11.29 -20.33 2.03
N GLN A 181 -10.32 -19.78 2.77
CA GLN A 181 -10.40 -18.43 3.34
C GLN A 181 -9.19 -17.58 3.00
N LEU A 182 -9.45 -16.29 2.69
CA LEU A 182 -8.45 -15.22 2.64
C LEU A 182 -8.55 -14.41 3.92
N TRP A 183 -7.47 -14.34 4.69
CA TRP A 183 -7.35 -13.53 5.89
C TRP A 183 -6.46 -12.32 5.64
N ILE A 184 -6.93 -11.14 6.03
CA ILE A 184 -6.31 -9.83 5.81
C ILE A 184 -6.21 -9.13 7.15
N THR A 185 -4.99 -8.87 7.62
CA THR A 185 -4.77 -8.12 8.86
C THR A 185 -3.89 -6.90 8.62
N SER A 186 -4.15 -5.85 9.35
CA SER A 186 -3.37 -4.61 9.28
C SER A 186 -3.66 -3.71 10.49
N ASN A 187 -2.86 -2.66 10.66
CA ASN A 187 -3.30 -1.41 11.25
C ASN A 187 -3.88 -0.50 10.15
N ALA A 188 -4.34 0.69 10.52
CA ALA A 188 -4.94 1.65 9.61
C ALA A 188 -4.03 1.93 8.41
N GLY A 189 -4.61 1.84 7.23
CA GLY A 189 -3.93 2.19 5.99
C GLY A 189 -3.91 3.68 5.73
N GLY A 190 -3.12 4.08 4.75
CA GLY A 190 -3.10 5.43 4.21
C GLY A 190 -3.88 5.54 2.89
N PRO A 191 -3.76 6.69 2.22
CA PRO A 191 -4.43 6.94 0.93
C PRO A 191 -4.08 5.92 -0.17
N TYR A 192 -2.91 5.29 -0.07
CA TYR A 192 -2.39 4.32 -1.07
C TYR A 192 -2.62 2.86 -0.69
N SER A 193 -3.17 2.60 0.46
CA SER A 193 -3.50 1.24 0.90
C SER A 193 -4.75 0.71 0.18
N THR A 194 -4.71 0.66 -1.15
CA THR A 194 -5.90 0.43 -2.00
C THR A 194 -6.56 -0.91 -1.73
N LEU A 195 -5.79 -1.96 -1.43
CA LEU A 195 -6.32 -3.25 -1.02
C LEU A 195 -7.13 -3.12 0.27
N LEU A 196 -6.54 -2.52 1.29
CA LEU A 196 -7.16 -2.43 2.60
C LEU A 196 -8.37 -1.48 2.58
N GLN A 197 -8.30 -0.36 1.85
CA GLN A 197 -9.44 0.55 1.64
C GLN A 197 -10.62 -0.15 0.95
N HIS A 198 -10.35 -1.01 -0.05
CA HIS A 198 -11.39 -1.78 -0.73
C HIS A 198 -12.17 -2.66 0.26
N TYR A 199 -11.46 -3.46 1.07
CA TYR A 199 -12.11 -4.34 2.04
C TYR A 199 -12.75 -3.59 3.19
N ARG A 200 -12.15 -2.49 3.65
CA ARG A 200 -12.76 -1.60 4.64
C ARG A 200 -14.11 -1.06 4.14
N LYS A 201 -14.15 -0.57 2.92
CA LYS A 201 -15.40 -0.08 2.31
C LYS A 201 -16.46 -1.18 2.21
N LEU A 202 -16.08 -2.40 1.86
CA LEU A 202 -17.01 -3.55 1.85
C LEU A 202 -17.50 -3.89 3.26
N GLY A 203 -16.61 -3.88 4.26
CA GLY A 203 -16.96 -4.11 5.67
C GLY A 203 -17.89 -3.07 6.23
N HIS A 204 -17.68 -1.79 5.95
CA HIS A 204 -18.55 -0.68 6.38
C HIS A 204 -19.92 -0.68 5.66
N ASN A 205 -20.05 -1.38 4.54
CA ASN A 205 -21.31 -1.55 3.80
C ASN A 205 -21.94 -2.93 4.04
N ASP A 206 -21.60 -3.61 5.13
CA ASP A 206 -22.16 -4.90 5.55
C ASP A 206 -22.17 -5.96 4.44
N SER A 207 -21.07 -6.09 3.69
CA SER A 207 -20.94 -7.09 2.63
C SER A 207 -21.14 -8.51 3.17
N PRO A 208 -22.09 -9.31 2.67
CA PRO A 208 -22.39 -10.62 3.23
C PRO A 208 -21.29 -11.66 2.99
N ALA A 209 -20.34 -11.37 2.12
CA ALA A 209 -19.23 -12.29 1.79
C ALA A 209 -17.95 -12.02 2.62
N LEU A 210 -17.97 -11.01 3.49
CA LEU A 210 -16.82 -10.53 4.25
C LEU A 210 -17.14 -10.51 5.74
N SER A 211 -16.30 -11.13 6.56
CA SER A 211 -16.22 -10.84 7.99
C SER A 211 -15.20 -9.72 8.21
N TRP A 212 -15.65 -8.55 8.68
CA TRP A 212 -14.81 -7.38 8.92
C TRP A 212 -14.86 -6.95 10.37
N HIS A 213 -13.72 -6.63 10.96
CA HIS A 213 -13.62 -6.13 12.33
C HIS A 213 -12.61 -4.99 12.38
N GLU A 214 -12.99 -3.85 12.96
CA GLU A 214 -12.17 -2.65 13.03
C GLU A 214 -12.28 -1.98 14.39
N TRP A 215 -11.19 -1.96 15.16
CA TRP A 215 -11.06 -1.23 16.41
C TRP A 215 -10.40 0.11 16.14
N THR A 216 -11.12 1.18 16.40
CA THR A 216 -10.72 2.59 16.23
C THR A 216 -11.64 3.42 17.15
N PRO A 217 -11.33 4.67 17.47
CA PRO A 217 -12.23 5.51 18.27
C PRO A 217 -13.67 5.52 17.73
N TYR A 218 -14.68 5.52 18.62
CA TYR A 218 -16.09 5.45 18.20
C TYR A 218 -16.58 6.71 17.51
N SER A 219 -15.92 7.86 17.76
CA SER A 219 -16.20 9.14 17.09
C SER A 219 -15.06 9.51 16.15
N ASP A 220 -15.39 10.22 15.06
CA ASP A 220 -14.38 10.87 14.21
C ASP A 220 -13.84 12.15 14.90
N ASP A 221 -14.63 12.74 15.82
CA ASP A 221 -14.22 13.84 16.71
C ASP A 221 -13.74 13.22 18.04
N TYR A 222 -12.54 12.70 18.06
CA TYR A 222 -11.89 12.06 19.21
C TYR A 222 -10.70 12.89 19.70
N ASP A 223 -10.44 12.86 21.00
CA ASP A 223 -9.22 13.40 21.59
C ASP A 223 -8.15 12.30 21.69
N PRO A 224 -7.02 12.41 20.96
CA PRO A 224 -5.94 11.41 21.01
C PRO A 224 -5.26 11.33 22.39
N TYR A 225 -5.47 12.30 23.28
CA TYR A 225 -4.91 12.35 24.63
C TYR A 225 -5.88 11.80 25.69
N ASP A 226 -7.13 11.54 25.35
CA ASP A 226 -8.12 11.00 26.28
C ASP A 226 -7.92 9.49 26.50
N PRO A 227 -7.74 9.02 27.75
CA PRO A 227 -7.65 7.59 28.06
C PRO A 227 -8.89 6.77 27.66
N GLU A 228 -10.08 7.37 27.58
CA GLU A 228 -11.27 6.66 27.10
C GLU A 228 -11.15 6.34 25.59
N THR A 229 -10.64 7.29 24.79
CA THR A 229 -10.31 7.05 23.38
C THR A 229 -9.34 5.86 23.22
N TRP A 230 -8.35 5.74 24.12
CA TRP A 230 -7.42 4.60 24.07
C TRP A 230 -8.13 3.27 24.38
N ARG A 231 -9.09 3.27 25.34
CA ARG A 231 -9.86 2.07 25.68
C ARG A 231 -10.79 1.61 24.57
N GLU A 232 -11.30 2.55 23.76
CA GLU A 232 -12.09 2.23 22.57
C GLU A 232 -11.27 1.59 21.48
N ALA A 233 -10.11 2.19 21.17
CA ALA A 233 -9.29 1.85 20.01
C ALA A 233 -8.30 0.70 20.23
N ILE A 234 -7.86 0.47 21.48
CA ILE A 234 -6.83 -0.52 21.85
C ILE A 234 -7.50 -1.67 22.64
N PRO A 235 -7.95 -2.74 21.96
CA PRO A 235 -8.73 -3.78 22.61
C PRO A 235 -7.97 -4.52 23.71
N THR A 236 -6.65 -4.64 23.61
CA THR A 236 -5.81 -5.32 24.61
C THR A 236 -5.29 -4.40 25.72
N LEU A 237 -5.69 -3.12 25.73
CA LEU A 237 -5.24 -2.18 26.74
C LEU A 237 -5.61 -2.67 28.14
N GLU A 238 -4.63 -2.79 29.02
CA GLU A 238 -4.77 -3.26 30.40
C GLU A 238 -5.18 -4.76 30.53
N GLU A 239 -5.21 -5.54 29.45
CA GLU A 239 -5.34 -7.00 29.53
C GLU A 239 -4.00 -7.67 29.88
N THR A 240 -4.06 -8.87 30.46
CA THR A 240 -2.85 -9.65 30.76
C THR A 240 -2.08 -9.93 29.48
N ASN A 241 -0.79 -9.57 29.43
CA ASN A 241 0.07 -9.63 28.24
C ASN A 241 -0.36 -8.71 27.08
N GLY A 242 -1.29 -7.78 27.31
CA GLY A 242 -1.71 -6.77 26.35
C GLY A 242 -0.90 -5.48 26.45
N VAL A 243 -1.40 -4.45 25.78
CA VAL A 243 -0.81 -3.11 25.80
C VAL A 243 -0.97 -2.49 27.19
N THR A 244 0.11 -1.92 27.71
CA THR A 244 0.07 -1.26 29.03
C THR A 244 -0.31 0.21 28.90
N LEU A 245 -1.03 0.74 29.89
CA LEU A 245 -1.40 2.17 29.92
C LEU A 245 -0.13 3.06 29.90
N THR A 246 0.91 2.68 30.60
CA THR A 246 2.19 3.43 30.62
C THR A 246 2.80 3.54 29.23
N ALA A 247 2.79 2.46 28.43
CA ALA A 247 3.32 2.48 27.07
C ALA A 247 2.53 3.45 26.17
N VAL A 248 1.21 3.51 26.31
CA VAL A 248 0.37 4.44 25.54
C VAL A 248 0.61 5.88 25.98
N GLN A 249 0.70 6.15 27.30
CA GLN A 249 1.02 7.47 27.85
C GLN A 249 2.39 7.99 27.39
N GLU A 250 3.39 7.12 27.29
CA GLU A 250 4.69 7.48 26.77
C GLU A 250 4.65 7.73 25.25
N ALA A 251 3.97 6.86 24.52
CA ALA A 251 3.87 6.97 23.07
C ALA A 251 3.16 8.25 22.62
N VAL A 252 2.07 8.66 23.28
CA VAL A 252 1.32 9.88 22.92
C VAL A 252 2.14 11.16 23.17
N GLN A 253 3.13 11.12 24.09
CA GLN A 253 4.00 12.27 24.38
C GLN A 253 5.22 12.34 23.45
N THR A 254 5.65 11.20 22.90
CA THR A 254 6.91 11.10 22.16
C THR A 254 6.74 10.90 20.66
N THR A 255 5.54 10.57 20.21
CA THR A 255 5.22 10.30 18.80
C THR A 255 4.46 11.49 18.20
N ASP A 256 4.65 11.75 16.91
CA ASP A 256 3.81 12.69 16.18
C ASP A 256 2.33 12.32 16.33
N PRO A 257 1.42 13.28 16.60
CA PRO A 257 0.01 12.98 16.88
C PRO A 257 -0.70 12.21 15.77
N MET A 258 -0.36 12.45 14.49
CA MET A 258 -0.97 11.72 13.37
C MET A 258 -0.44 10.28 13.30
N ILE A 259 0.85 10.09 13.54
CA ILE A 259 1.46 8.77 13.59
C ILE A 259 0.91 7.99 14.79
N PHE A 260 0.77 8.64 15.95
CA PHE A 260 0.16 8.01 17.12
C PHE A 260 -1.28 7.56 16.82
N ALA A 261 -2.09 8.44 16.25
CA ALA A 261 -3.47 8.12 15.89
C ALA A 261 -3.55 6.94 14.91
N GLN A 262 -2.70 6.90 13.89
CA GLN A 262 -2.69 5.83 12.90
C GLN A 262 -2.18 4.51 13.49
N GLU A 263 -1.06 4.53 14.18
CA GLU A 263 -0.35 3.31 14.58
C GLU A 263 -0.91 2.69 15.87
N TRP A 264 -1.37 3.51 16.82
CA TRP A 264 -1.88 3.07 18.11
C TRP A 264 -3.40 3.00 18.17
N LEU A 265 -4.07 4.06 17.67
CA LEU A 265 -5.52 4.15 17.70
C LEU A 265 -6.20 3.60 16.45
N ASN A 266 -5.42 3.11 15.49
CA ASN A 266 -5.93 2.57 14.23
C ASN A 266 -6.84 3.56 13.47
N VAL A 267 -6.56 4.86 13.62
CA VAL A 267 -7.31 5.91 12.94
C VAL A 267 -6.80 6.03 11.52
N TRP A 268 -7.72 5.96 10.60
CA TRP A 268 -7.42 6.18 9.19
C TRP A 268 -7.18 7.66 8.95
N PRO A 269 -6.00 8.06 8.43
CA PRO A 269 -5.78 9.44 8.09
C PRO A 269 -6.86 9.85 7.09
N SER A 270 -7.63 10.87 7.47
CA SER A 270 -8.62 11.42 6.55
C SER A 270 -7.89 12.02 5.35
N LEU A 271 -8.43 11.83 4.15
CA LEU A 271 -7.92 12.48 2.91
C LEU A 271 -7.91 14.02 3.01
N VAL A 272 -8.42 14.57 4.12
CA VAL A 272 -8.43 16.01 4.44
C VAL A 272 -7.07 16.50 4.93
N THR A 273 -6.07 15.64 5.22
CA THR A 273 -4.70 16.10 5.44
C THR A 273 -4.10 16.54 4.11
N GLN A 274 -4.48 17.78 3.72
CA GLN A 274 -3.77 18.64 2.76
C GLN A 274 -3.05 17.89 1.63
N THR A 275 -3.85 17.17 0.81
CA THR A 275 -3.39 16.93 -0.56
C THR A 275 -3.09 18.29 -1.15
N VAL A 276 -1.89 18.48 -1.66
CA VAL A 276 -1.52 19.77 -2.27
C VAL A 276 -2.48 20.12 -3.39
N ILE A 277 -2.94 19.12 -4.14
CA ILE A 277 -3.97 19.20 -5.18
C ILE A 277 -5.13 18.31 -4.74
N GLU A 278 -6.33 18.88 -4.67
CA GLU A 278 -7.52 18.13 -4.28
C GLU A 278 -7.83 17.02 -5.30
N PRO A 279 -7.99 15.74 -4.88
CA PRO A 279 -8.20 14.61 -5.78
C PRO A 279 -9.45 14.76 -6.66
N ALA A 280 -10.53 15.33 -6.13
CA ALA A 280 -11.75 15.57 -6.91
C ALA A 280 -11.51 16.62 -8.00
N LYS A 281 -10.74 17.66 -7.72
CA LYS A 281 -10.35 18.69 -8.66
C LYS A 281 -9.44 18.11 -9.75
N TRP A 282 -8.43 17.34 -9.37
CA TRP A 282 -7.57 16.63 -10.33
C TRP A 282 -8.37 15.70 -11.24
N ALA A 283 -9.24 14.86 -10.69
CA ALA A 283 -10.08 13.95 -11.46
C ALA A 283 -10.98 14.67 -12.47
N ALA A 284 -11.47 15.88 -12.15
CA ALA A 284 -12.27 16.70 -13.04
C ALA A 284 -11.50 17.24 -14.26
N LEU A 285 -10.16 17.24 -14.22
CA LEU A 285 -9.27 17.64 -15.31
C LEU A 285 -8.98 16.48 -16.29
N ALA A 286 -9.37 15.25 -15.95
CA ALA A 286 -9.20 14.08 -16.81
C ALA A 286 -10.08 14.17 -18.06
N ARG A 287 -9.50 13.88 -19.23
CA ARG A 287 -10.19 13.82 -20.52
C ARG A 287 -9.68 12.62 -21.31
N GLN A 288 -10.59 11.90 -21.95
CA GLN A 288 -10.25 10.68 -22.71
C GLN A 288 -9.86 10.96 -24.17
N ASP A 289 -10.16 12.15 -24.67
CA ASP A 289 -10.00 12.56 -26.06
C ASP A 289 -8.85 13.54 -26.29
N ILE A 290 -7.87 13.55 -25.36
CA ILE A 290 -6.71 14.45 -25.48
C ILE A 290 -5.83 14.00 -26.64
N GLN A 291 -5.55 14.93 -27.54
CA GLN A 291 -4.45 14.79 -28.48
C GLN A 291 -3.35 15.78 -28.10
N ILE A 292 -2.22 15.25 -27.69
CA ILE A 292 -1.00 16.05 -27.53
C ILE A 292 -0.63 16.56 -28.94
N GLY A 293 -0.50 17.88 -29.08
CA GLY A 293 -0.14 18.52 -30.35
C GLY A 293 1.19 18.01 -30.91
N SER A 294 1.52 18.39 -32.12
CA SER A 294 2.74 17.97 -32.87
C SER A 294 4.05 18.33 -32.15
N TYR A 295 4.02 19.23 -31.19
CA TYR A 295 5.16 19.62 -30.37
C TYR A 295 4.91 19.26 -28.90
N MET A 296 5.81 18.44 -28.34
CA MET A 296 5.77 17.99 -26.96
C MET A 296 7.15 18.10 -26.30
N VAL A 297 7.16 18.04 -25.00
CA VAL A 297 8.38 18.03 -24.18
C VAL A 297 8.29 16.84 -23.24
N PHE A 298 9.36 16.08 -23.14
CA PHE A 298 9.48 15.00 -22.19
C PHE A 298 10.15 15.49 -20.89
N GLY A 299 9.65 15.04 -19.75
CA GLY A 299 10.30 15.24 -18.46
C GLY A 299 10.74 13.89 -17.90
N VAL A 300 11.88 13.88 -17.24
CA VAL A 300 12.45 12.66 -16.64
C VAL A 300 12.75 12.90 -15.17
N ASP A 301 12.26 12.04 -14.31
CA ASP A 301 12.62 12.04 -12.89
C ASP A 301 13.01 10.64 -12.39
N VAL A 302 13.89 10.62 -11.41
CA VAL A 302 14.38 9.41 -10.72
C VAL A 302 14.27 9.65 -9.24
N SER A 303 13.74 8.66 -8.51
CA SER A 303 13.65 8.68 -7.05
C SER A 303 15.04 8.84 -6.39
N PRO A 304 15.12 9.43 -5.18
CA PRO A 304 16.39 9.59 -4.46
C PRO A 304 17.16 8.28 -4.29
N ASP A 305 16.45 7.19 -3.99
CA ASP A 305 17.02 5.85 -3.78
C ASP A 305 17.29 5.09 -5.11
N ARG A 306 17.00 5.72 -6.26
CA ARG A 306 17.18 5.17 -7.62
C ARG A 306 16.45 3.84 -7.85
N ASP A 307 15.37 3.62 -7.12
CA ASP A 307 14.54 2.41 -7.20
C ASP A 307 13.35 2.57 -8.16
N ARG A 308 13.00 3.83 -8.51
CA ARG A 308 11.92 4.19 -9.44
C ARG A 308 12.33 5.31 -10.39
N ALA A 309 11.75 5.30 -11.58
CA ALA A 309 11.93 6.37 -12.56
C ALA A 309 10.68 6.56 -13.39
N SER A 310 10.48 7.78 -13.89
CA SER A 310 9.36 8.14 -14.75
C SER A 310 9.78 8.99 -15.94
N ILE A 311 9.08 8.79 -17.04
CA ILE A 311 9.07 9.69 -18.20
C ILE A 311 7.65 10.22 -18.35
N GLY A 312 7.47 11.52 -18.23
CA GLY A 312 6.22 12.22 -18.51
C GLY A 312 6.35 13.05 -19.77
N ALA A 313 5.22 13.37 -20.40
CA ALA A 313 5.16 14.28 -21.56
C ALA A 313 4.18 15.41 -21.29
N ALA A 314 4.49 16.58 -21.85
CA ALA A 314 3.59 17.72 -21.89
C ALA A 314 3.52 18.29 -23.31
N GLY A 315 2.32 18.62 -23.76
CA GLY A 315 2.07 19.25 -25.06
C GLY A 315 0.91 20.23 -24.99
N LEU A 316 0.75 21.06 -25.99
CA LEU A 316 -0.37 22.00 -26.10
C LEU A 316 -1.58 21.32 -26.74
N ASN A 317 -2.77 21.53 -26.17
CA ASN A 317 -4.06 21.14 -26.70
C ASN A 317 -4.99 22.35 -26.66
N GLY A 318 -4.95 23.17 -27.68
CA GLY A 318 -5.63 24.47 -27.70
C GLY A 318 -5.09 25.41 -26.60
N ALA A 319 -5.95 25.86 -25.71
CA ALA A 319 -5.59 26.70 -24.56
C ALA A 319 -5.09 25.92 -23.33
N PHE A 320 -5.13 24.57 -23.37
CA PHE A 320 -4.78 23.71 -22.26
C PHE A 320 -3.38 23.11 -22.47
N THR A 321 -2.74 22.78 -21.37
CA THR A 321 -1.56 21.87 -21.36
C THR A 321 -2.02 20.45 -21.13
N ALA A 322 -1.79 19.57 -22.09
CA ALA A 322 -2.07 18.15 -21.95
C ALA A 322 -0.87 17.42 -21.37
N LEU A 323 -1.12 16.54 -20.42
CA LEU A 323 -0.11 15.69 -19.76
C LEU A 323 -0.37 14.22 -20.05
N GLU A 324 0.71 13.48 -20.25
CA GLU A 324 0.70 12.03 -20.36
C GLU A 324 1.87 11.43 -19.59
N LEU A 325 1.61 10.41 -18.79
CA LEU A 325 2.65 9.59 -18.22
C LEU A 325 3.03 8.51 -19.25
N ILE A 326 4.24 8.62 -19.79
CA ILE A 326 4.72 7.72 -20.83
C ILE A 326 5.15 6.39 -20.24
N GLU A 327 5.95 6.45 -19.16
CA GLU A 327 6.46 5.24 -18.49
C GLU A 327 6.81 5.52 -17.03
N ASN A 328 6.54 4.55 -16.17
CA ASN A 328 6.93 4.56 -14.77
C ASN A 328 7.24 3.13 -14.34
N GLU A 329 8.50 2.85 -14.02
CA GLU A 329 8.95 1.51 -13.70
C GLU A 329 9.90 1.48 -12.50
N THR A 330 10.00 0.31 -11.89
CA THR A 330 10.99 0.02 -10.85
C THR A 330 12.37 -0.20 -11.46
N ARG A 331 13.41 0.23 -10.74
CA ARG A 331 14.81 0.26 -11.19
C ARG A 331 14.98 1.25 -12.35
N ILE A 332 16.22 1.71 -12.57
CA ILE A 332 16.53 2.75 -13.56
C ILE A 332 17.21 2.22 -14.82
N GLY A 333 17.54 0.93 -14.88
CA GLY A 333 18.34 0.35 -15.97
C GLY A 333 17.69 0.46 -17.36
N TRP A 334 16.37 0.60 -17.42
CA TRP A 334 15.60 0.75 -18.66
C TRP A 334 15.60 2.17 -19.21
N LEU A 335 15.83 3.17 -18.34
CA LEU A 335 15.50 4.57 -18.57
C LEU A 335 16.27 5.18 -19.74
N LYS A 336 17.58 4.95 -19.81
CA LYS A 336 18.43 5.47 -20.88
C LYS A 336 18.01 4.95 -22.26
N ASP A 337 17.84 3.64 -22.39
CA ASP A 337 17.45 3.02 -23.66
C ASP A 337 16.07 3.52 -24.11
N ARG A 338 15.17 3.72 -23.17
CA ARG A 338 13.84 4.26 -23.47
C ARG A 338 13.88 5.72 -23.94
N ILE A 339 14.69 6.54 -23.30
CA ILE A 339 14.89 7.95 -23.73
C ILE A 339 15.44 7.98 -25.17
N LEU A 340 16.42 7.14 -25.49
CA LEU A 340 16.98 7.06 -26.85
C LEU A 340 15.94 6.62 -27.89
N GLN A 341 15.12 5.63 -27.59
CA GLN A 341 14.00 5.20 -28.45
C GLN A 341 12.99 6.35 -28.70
N LEU A 342 12.62 7.08 -27.65
CA LEU A 342 11.71 8.21 -27.76
C LEU A 342 12.34 9.35 -28.53
N HIS A 343 13.63 9.62 -28.34
CA HIS A 343 14.38 10.60 -29.09
C HIS A 343 14.42 10.26 -30.59
N GLU A 344 14.76 9.04 -30.93
CA GLU A 344 14.78 8.56 -32.32
C GLU A 344 13.41 8.71 -33.00
N LYS A 345 12.33 8.38 -32.25
CA LYS A 345 10.96 8.42 -32.79
C LYS A 345 10.39 9.83 -32.96
N TYR A 346 10.63 10.69 -31.98
CA TYR A 346 9.94 11.98 -31.90
C TYR A 346 10.86 13.20 -32.12
N ASN A 347 12.15 13.06 -31.87
CA ASN A 347 13.15 14.14 -31.92
C ASN A 347 12.74 15.40 -31.11
N MET A 348 12.22 15.15 -29.87
CA MET A 348 11.74 16.19 -28.96
C MET A 348 12.69 16.35 -27.78
N PRO A 349 12.69 17.51 -27.09
CA PRO A 349 13.56 17.78 -25.96
C PRO A 349 13.16 16.99 -24.69
N PHE A 350 14.15 16.68 -23.88
CA PHE A 350 14.03 16.05 -22.56
C PHE A 350 14.46 17.01 -21.46
N VAL A 351 13.63 17.14 -20.43
CA VAL A 351 13.87 18.03 -19.29
C VAL A 351 14.27 17.20 -18.09
N ILE A 352 15.36 17.59 -17.42
CA ILE A 352 15.90 16.91 -16.26
C ILE A 352 16.26 17.92 -15.17
N ASP A 353 15.83 17.66 -13.93
CA ASP A 353 16.28 18.45 -12.78
C ASP A 353 17.77 18.21 -12.51
N SER A 354 18.60 19.23 -12.72
CA SER A 354 20.06 19.15 -12.58
C SER A 354 20.53 18.93 -11.14
N GLY A 355 19.64 19.10 -10.16
CA GLY A 355 19.90 18.85 -8.73
C GLY A 355 19.36 17.50 -8.23
N ALA A 356 18.76 16.69 -9.08
CA ALA A 356 18.13 15.43 -8.72
C ALA A 356 18.94 14.20 -9.20
N ALA A 357 18.52 13.01 -8.76
CA ALA A 357 19.19 11.75 -9.11
C ALA A 357 19.26 11.48 -10.62
N ALA A 358 18.30 11.98 -11.40
CA ALA A 358 18.27 11.87 -12.86
C ALA A 358 19.40 12.65 -13.56
N SER A 359 20.01 13.65 -12.91
CA SER A 359 21.07 14.48 -13.48
C SER A 359 22.31 13.69 -13.92
N SER A 360 22.55 12.52 -13.33
CA SER A 360 23.65 11.62 -13.73
C SER A 360 23.56 11.14 -15.16
N LEU A 361 22.38 11.21 -15.80
CA LEU A 361 22.15 10.78 -17.17
C LEU A 361 22.44 11.89 -18.20
N ILE A 362 22.53 13.16 -17.79
CA ILE A 362 22.60 14.30 -18.69
C ILE A 362 23.76 14.16 -19.68
N GLY A 363 24.98 13.96 -19.17
CA GLY A 363 26.19 13.89 -20.03
C GLY A 363 26.10 12.75 -21.07
N GLU A 364 25.68 11.55 -20.66
CA GLU A 364 25.54 10.42 -21.56
C GLU A 364 24.45 10.63 -22.62
N LEU A 365 23.37 11.33 -22.29
CA LEU A 365 22.29 11.64 -23.22
C LEU A 365 22.72 12.69 -24.22
N GLU A 366 23.43 13.73 -23.78
CA GLU A 366 23.97 14.78 -24.66
C GLU A 366 25.02 14.20 -25.64
N GLU A 367 25.91 13.31 -25.16
CA GLU A 367 26.86 12.59 -26.01
C GLU A 367 26.16 11.72 -27.06
N ALA A 368 24.97 11.17 -26.73
CA ALA A 368 24.13 10.44 -27.65
C ALA A 368 23.30 11.33 -28.61
N GLY A 369 23.43 12.67 -28.52
CA GLY A 369 22.73 13.62 -29.37
C GLY A 369 21.31 13.99 -28.92
N VAL A 370 20.90 13.57 -27.72
CA VAL A 370 19.59 13.93 -27.15
C VAL A 370 19.61 15.39 -26.74
N ASN A 371 18.58 16.15 -27.13
CA ASN A 371 18.39 17.53 -26.68
C ASN A 371 17.92 17.54 -25.22
N VAL A 372 18.84 17.72 -24.26
CA VAL A 372 18.54 17.77 -22.84
C VAL A 372 18.47 19.22 -22.35
N ILE A 373 17.43 19.55 -21.60
CA ILE A 373 17.21 20.86 -20.98
C ILE A 373 17.34 20.70 -19.47
N PRO A 374 18.47 21.12 -18.85
CA PRO A 374 18.61 21.07 -17.43
C PRO A 374 17.79 22.15 -16.73
N VAL A 375 17.02 21.78 -15.72
CA VAL A 375 16.26 22.69 -14.85
C VAL A 375 16.99 22.78 -13.50
N ASN A 376 17.28 24.00 -13.07
CA ASN A 376 17.91 24.22 -11.76
C ASN A 376 16.86 24.29 -10.63
N MET A 377 17.35 24.29 -9.36
CA MET A 377 16.51 24.28 -8.17
C MET A 377 15.47 25.41 -8.12
N ARG A 378 15.83 26.63 -8.55
CA ARG A 378 14.91 27.77 -8.58
C ARG A 378 13.80 27.54 -9.62
N GLN A 379 14.17 27.08 -10.82
CA GLN A 379 13.24 26.75 -11.89
C GLN A 379 12.31 25.58 -11.49
N TYR A 380 12.84 24.61 -10.74
CA TYR A 380 12.03 23.53 -10.20
C TYR A 380 10.95 24.03 -9.21
N GLY A 381 11.28 24.96 -8.33
CA GLY A 381 10.28 25.60 -7.46
C GLY A 381 9.21 26.37 -8.28
N GLN A 382 9.64 27.10 -9.31
CA GLN A 382 8.70 27.78 -10.23
C GLN A 382 7.81 26.79 -10.99
N ALA A 383 8.35 25.64 -11.41
CA ALA A 383 7.62 24.56 -12.06
C ALA A 383 6.52 24.00 -11.16
N CYS A 384 6.85 23.75 -9.89
CA CYS A 384 5.89 23.25 -8.90
C CYS A 384 4.74 24.24 -8.65
N GLY A 385 5.05 25.52 -8.46
CA GLY A 385 4.03 26.58 -8.29
C GLY A 385 3.14 26.69 -9.51
N SER A 386 3.75 26.82 -10.70
CA SER A 386 3.00 26.92 -11.97
C SER A 386 2.15 25.68 -12.28
N PHE A 387 2.56 24.48 -11.86
CA PHE A 387 1.76 23.27 -12.00
C PHE A 387 0.53 23.33 -11.10
N TYR A 388 0.73 23.71 -9.84
CA TYR A 388 -0.35 23.89 -8.88
C TYR A 388 -1.39 24.90 -9.37
N ASP A 389 -0.93 26.09 -9.80
CA ASP A 389 -1.81 27.14 -10.32
C ASP A 389 -2.63 26.65 -11.52
N ALA A 390 -2.02 25.91 -12.43
CA ALA A 390 -2.70 25.34 -13.58
C ALA A 390 -3.76 24.28 -13.23
N CYS A 391 -3.56 23.53 -12.15
CA CYS A 391 -4.59 22.64 -11.63
C CYS A 391 -5.75 23.44 -11.02
N GLU A 392 -5.45 24.51 -10.27
CA GLU A 392 -6.46 25.39 -9.68
C GLU A 392 -7.30 26.14 -10.73
N GLU A 393 -6.66 26.62 -11.78
CA GLU A 393 -7.27 27.36 -12.89
C GLU A 393 -7.95 26.46 -13.93
N GLY A 394 -7.72 25.13 -13.87
CA GLY A 394 -8.27 24.20 -14.84
C GLY A 394 -7.65 24.31 -16.23
N THR A 395 -6.41 24.79 -16.34
CA THR A 395 -5.67 24.97 -17.60
C THR A 395 -4.78 23.80 -17.99
N ILE A 396 -4.84 22.71 -17.21
CA ILE A 396 -4.15 21.45 -17.42
C ILE A 396 -5.16 20.34 -17.70
N THR A 397 -4.79 19.34 -18.51
CA THR A 397 -5.58 18.13 -18.74
C THR A 397 -4.70 16.89 -18.74
N HIS A 398 -5.27 15.72 -18.44
CA HIS A 398 -4.55 14.44 -18.41
C HIS A 398 -5.45 13.26 -18.80
N LEU A 399 -4.85 12.10 -19.11
CA LEU A 399 -5.58 10.91 -19.57
C LEU A 399 -6.18 10.05 -18.46
N GLY A 400 -5.96 10.38 -17.17
CA GLY A 400 -6.44 9.59 -16.03
C GLY A 400 -5.58 8.35 -15.79
N ASP A 401 -4.25 8.46 -15.92
CA ASP A 401 -3.32 7.38 -15.55
C ASP A 401 -3.27 7.24 -14.03
N GLY A 402 -3.64 6.07 -13.51
CA GLY A 402 -3.71 5.80 -12.08
C GLY A 402 -2.38 6.02 -11.33
N ARG A 403 -1.23 5.83 -11.98
CA ARG A 403 0.10 6.06 -11.39
C ARG A 403 0.37 7.55 -11.18
N LEU A 404 -0.09 8.40 -12.13
CA LEU A 404 -0.02 9.84 -11.99
C LEU A 404 -1.03 10.34 -10.95
N ASP A 405 -2.23 9.74 -10.89
CA ASP A 405 -3.25 10.07 -9.89
C ASP A 405 -2.76 9.73 -8.48
N GLU A 406 -2.10 8.59 -8.29
CA GLU A 406 -1.44 8.20 -7.04
C GLU A 406 -0.33 9.18 -6.65
N ALA A 407 0.50 9.60 -7.62
CA ALA A 407 1.57 10.58 -7.38
C ALA A 407 1.03 11.96 -6.95
N ILE A 408 -0.07 12.40 -7.56
CA ILE A 408 -0.77 13.64 -7.18
C ILE A 408 -1.34 13.57 -5.78
N ALA A 409 -2.04 12.48 -5.48
CA ALA A 409 -2.67 12.28 -4.18
C ALA A 409 -1.63 12.18 -3.04
N GLY A 410 -0.41 11.66 -3.33
CA GLY A 410 0.71 11.55 -2.39
C GLY A 410 1.66 12.73 -2.31
N ALA A 411 1.43 13.72 -3.13
CA ALA A 411 2.30 14.87 -3.18
C ALA A 411 2.26 15.67 -1.87
N THR A 412 3.45 15.98 -1.35
CA THR A 412 3.63 16.88 -0.22
C THR A 412 4.56 18.03 -0.61
N LYS A 413 4.43 19.17 0.08
CA LYS A 413 5.29 20.33 -0.13
C LYS A 413 6.53 20.25 0.74
N ARG A 414 7.71 20.61 0.19
CA ARG A 414 8.90 20.95 0.97
C ARG A 414 9.27 22.41 0.76
N LYS A 415 9.77 23.07 1.80
CA LYS A 415 10.25 24.45 1.70
C LYS A 415 11.50 24.52 0.82
N LEU A 416 11.56 25.54 -0.04
CA LEU A 416 12.68 25.79 -0.95
C LEU A 416 12.97 27.32 -0.99
N GLY A 417 13.71 27.82 0.01
CA GLY A 417 13.87 29.26 0.22
C GLY A 417 12.51 29.92 0.50
N GLU A 418 12.16 30.92 -0.30
CA GLU A 418 10.84 31.58 -0.28
C GLU A 418 9.78 30.83 -1.15
N GLN A 419 10.19 29.80 -1.86
CA GLN A 419 9.32 28.95 -2.69
C GLN A 419 9.05 27.61 -1.99
N TRP A 420 8.29 26.75 -2.65
CA TRP A 420 8.12 25.36 -2.28
C TRP A 420 8.32 24.47 -3.50
N ALA A 421 8.57 23.21 -3.27
CA ALA A 421 8.66 22.18 -4.30
C ALA A 421 7.99 20.89 -3.83
N TRP A 422 7.71 19.96 -4.76
CA TRP A 422 7.29 18.62 -4.41
C TRP A 422 8.36 17.95 -3.55
N SER A 423 7.95 17.34 -2.43
CA SER A 423 8.85 16.58 -1.56
C SER A 423 9.08 15.20 -2.14
N ARG A 424 10.32 14.85 -2.47
CA ARG A 424 10.69 13.49 -2.88
C ARG A 424 10.81 12.50 -1.72
N ASN A 425 10.71 12.97 -0.48
CA ASN A 425 10.65 12.14 0.74
C ASN A 425 9.17 11.84 1.08
N SER A 426 8.42 11.38 0.11
CA SER A 426 7.03 10.95 0.25
C SER A 426 6.98 9.42 0.32
N ASN A 427 5.99 8.88 1.04
CA ASN A 427 5.72 7.43 1.02
C ASN A 427 5.14 6.96 -0.33
N ALA A 428 4.74 7.89 -1.20
CA ALA A 428 4.27 7.63 -2.54
C ALA A 428 5.38 7.87 -3.57
N ASP A 429 5.35 7.11 -4.66
CA ASP A 429 6.18 7.43 -5.83
C ASP A 429 5.68 8.69 -6.52
N ILE A 430 6.36 9.80 -6.30
CA ILE A 430 6.02 11.07 -6.96
C ILE A 430 6.82 11.33 -8.23
N THR A 431 7.64 10.38 -8.71
CA THR A 431 8.41 10.56 -9.95
C THR A 431 7.52 10.84 -11.16
N PRO A 432 6.29 10.26 -11.30
CA PRO A 432 5.34 10.63 -12.35
C PRO A 432 4.95 12.12 -12.32
N LEU A 433 4.62 12.62 -11.14
CA LEU A 433 4.25 14.03 -10.95
C LEU A 433 5.42 14.97 -11.27
N VAL A 434 6.62 14.66 -10.77
CA VAL A 434 7.80 15.50 -11.01
C VAL A 434 8.13 15.53 -12.50
N ALA A 435 8.14 14.38 -13.18
CA ALA A 435 8.40 14.30 -14.62
C ALA A 435 7.41 15.16 -15.43
N CYS A 436 6.11 15.04 -15.17
CA CYS A 436 5.08 15.85 -15.82
C CYS A 436 5.21 17.34 -15.46
N THR A 437 5.57 17.68 -14.22
CA THR A 437 5.74 19.06 -13.74
C THR A 437 6.85 19.77 -14.52
N ILE A 438 8.04 19.17 -14.64
CA ILE A 438 9.17 19.79 -15.33
C ILE A 438 8.97 19.82 -16.85
N ALA A 439 8.32 18.80 -17.43
CA ALA A 439 7.94 18.81 -18.85
C ALA A 439 7.02 20.00 -19.18
N ARG A 440 5.95 20.15 -18.38
CA ARG A 440 5.02 21.28 -18.53
C ARG A 440 5.72 22.63 -18.37
N TYR A 441 6.56 22.76 -17.36
CA TYR A 441 7.28 24.02 -17.11
C TYR A 441 8.14 24.43 -18.32
N ALA A 442 8.93 23.52 -18.85
CA ALA A 442 9.79 23.83 -20.00
C ALA A 442 8.99 24.17 -21.25
N LEU A 443 7.85 23.51 -21.45
CA LEU A 443 6.93 23.82 -22.56
C LEU A 443 6.36 25.24 -22.42
N VAL A 444 5.81 25.60 -21.28
CA VAL A 444 5.12 26.87 -21.03
C VAL A 444 6.11 28.05 -20.95
N ALA A 445 7.28 27.82 -20.32
CA ALA A 445 8.34 28.82 -20.20
C ALA A 445 9.11 29.05 -21.53
N GLY A 446 8.81 28.28 -22.59
CA GLY A 446 9.46 28.40 -23.89
C GLY A 446 10.97 28.08 -23.85
N LEU A 447 11.41 27.24 -22.91
CA LEU A 447 12.83 26.85 -22.79
C LEU A 447 13.28 25.95 -23.96
N THR A 448 12.37 25.54 -24.80
CA THR A 448 12.53 24.52 -25.82
C THR A 448 12.74 25.06 -27.24
N SER A 449 12.72 26.41 -27.41
CA SER A 449 12.92 27.03 -28.73
C SER A 449 14.39 27.40 -28.92
N PRO A 450 15.08 26.87 -29.95
CA PRO A 450 16.46 27.28 -30.25
C PRO A 450 16.61 28.77 -30.63
N ASP A 451 15.52 29.49 -30.94
CA ASP A 451 15.51 30.83 -31.50
C ASP A 451 15.03 31.92 -30.52
N LYS A 452 14.76 31.66 -29.27
CA LYS A 452 14.46 32.71 -28.25
C LYS A 452 15.59 32.90 -27.25
N LYS A 453 16.63 33.64 -27.65
CA LYS A 453 17.38 34.46 -26.70
C LYS A 453 16.39 35.41 -26.06
N VAL A 454 15.99 35.14 -24.82
CA VAL A 454 15.15 36.04 -24.01
C VAL A 454 15.92 37.36 -23.90
N ALA A 455 15.47 38.41 -24.56
CA ALA A 455 15.89 39.76 -24.24
C ALA A 455 15.35 40.05 -22.82
N ILE A 456 16.26 40.09 -21.85
CA ILE A 456 15.96 40.59 -20.52
C ILE A 456 15.82 42.12 -20.67
N HIS A 457 14.63 42.63 -20.51
CA HIS A 457 14.35 44.04 -20.23
C HIS A 457 13.93 44.17 -18.76
#